data_5de80d8b5733b2def7eb4a637d57e11b
#
_entry.id   5de80d8b5733b2def7eb4a637d57e11b
#
_cell.length_a   1.000
_cell.length_b   1.000
_cell.length_c   1.000
_cell.angle_alpha   90.00
_cell.angle_beta   90.00
_cell.angle_gamma   90.00
#
_symmetry.space_group_name_H-M   'P 1'
#
loop_
_entity.id
_entity.type
_entity.pdbx_description
1 polymer ?
#
loop_
_entity_poly.entity_id
_entity_poly.type
_entity_poly.pdbx_seq_one_letter_code
_entity_poly.pdbx_strand_id
1 'polypeptide(L)'
;MNSSLALVAGFNFNSYTAYMEERIQKALGGNVVIRRPPSLGFGDYAVFVGPEKAESAVEAIRGELGDTASKIEVAGKGFVNITLSHSAVSLAISEANAQGSEWGRPASSKQQAVSRVMIEYSNPNAFKEMHIGHLVGTIVGESLSRLVENSGAQVARDTFGGDIGPNVAKALWGLRKKNINEPTTAQEIGEAYTKASNAYESDEKAKEKIDALNQAVYAGTDKELMELWRKGRDVSMEEFRRIWKLLGTHFDFEFFDSDTTETGLRVVNDGLNKNIFEKSDGAIIYNGEKKGVHTMVFITSHGTPTYETKDIGLAFLKEERWPSDKVIIVTGNEQTGRFKTIFAALAELAPLLAAKTVHVATGFLKLASGKMSSREGNVITAGEFIKEVIEKALLKNSDPLIAEQVAVGAIKYMILRQSPGSDIIFDEEKSLSLEGDSGPYLQYALVRAKSVVAKAPSTKHQAPNEIPKTPYALERLIIHFPEVVARAARELAPNLLVNYLTELASEWNSFYAQERIIGGDNEAHKLLVARAFVSTMTNGLTLLGIPTPEKM
;
A
#
# COMPACT_ATOMS: atom_id res chain seq x y z
N MET A 1 16.43 6.67 -14.46
CA MET A 1 15.55 5.54 -14.06
C MET A 1 16.25 4.43 -13.26
N ASN A 2 17.51 4.56 -12.84
CA ASN A 2 18.27 3.43 -12.26
C ASN A 2 18.80 3.64 -10.83
N SER A 3 18.39 4.67 -10.09
CA SER A 3 18.90 4.92 -8.73
C SER A 3 17.94 4.54 -7.58
N SER A 4 16.68 4.23 -7.87
CA SER A 4 15.68 3.88 -6.83
C SER A 4 15.59 2.37 -6.52
N LEU A 5 16.26 1.52 -7.28
CA LEU A 5 16.17 0.05 -7.14
C LEU A 5 17.23 -0.56 -6.21
N ALA A 6 18.25 0.21 -5.80
CA ALA A 6 19.38 -0.35 -5.06
C ALA A 6 19.22 -0.41 -3.52
N LEU A 7 18.11 0.07 -2.96
CA LEU A 7 17.98 0.32 -1.51
C LEU A 7 17.30 -0.78 -0.70
N VAL A 8 16.90 -1.91 -1.31
CA VAL A 8 16.39 -3.10 -0.60
C VAL A 8 17.25 -4.35 -0.93
N ALA A 9 18.44 -4.15 -1.46
CA ALA A 9 19.41 -5.22 -1.66
C ALA A 9 20.08 -5.56 -0.33
N GLY A 10 19.53 -6.51 0.40
CA GLY A 10 20.11 -6.98 1.67
C GLY A 10 19.24 -7.96 2.46
N PHE A 11 18.03 -8.24 2.02
CA PHE A 11 17.18 -9.22 2.71
C PHE A 11 17.51 -10.63 2.21
N ASN A 12 18.19 -11.41 3.04
CA ASN A 12 18.38 -12.84 2.81
C ASN A 12 17.10 -13.58 3.20
N PHE A 13 16.39 -14.08 2.20
CA PHE A 13 15.27 -14.98 2.38
C PHE A 13 15.80 -16.40 2.61
N ASN A 14 15.67 -16.96 3.81
CA ASN A 14 15.91 -18.39 4.06
C ASN A 14 14.62 -19.19 3.80
N SER A 15 13.89 -18.89 2.73
CA SER A 15 12.87 -19.79 2.20
C SER A 15 13.49 -20.71 1.16
N TYR A 16 12.85 -21.84 0.92
CA TYR A 16 13.24 -22.76 -0.16
C TYR A 16 13.41 -22.03 -1.50
N THR A 17 12.59 -21.02 -1.78
CA THR A 17 12.64 -20.23 -3.01
C THR A 17 13.89 -19.35 -3.09
N ALA A 18 14.25 -18.66 -1.99
CA ALA A 18 15.49 -17.88 -1.94
C ALA A 18 16.73 -18.77 -2.04
N TYR A 19 16.69 -19.94 -1.42
CA TYR A 19 17.71 -20.98 -1.57
C TYR A 19 17.84 -21.43 -3.03
N MET A 20 16.74 -21.57 -3.76
CA MET A 20 16.77 -21.93 -5.18
C MET A 20 17.34 -20.82 -6.05
N GLU A 21 16.93 -19.55 -5.81
CA GLU A 21 17.49 -18.42 -6.52
C GLU A 21 19.00 -18.26 -6.28
N GLU A 22 19.45 -18.42 -5.04
CA GLU A 22 20.86 -18.37 -4.67
C GLU A 22 21.68 -19.46 -5.40
N ARG A 23 21.16 -20.68 -5.45
CA ARG A 23 21.81 -21.79 -6.18
C ARG A 23 21.89 -21.52 -7.67
N ILE A 24 20.84 -21.01 -8.29
CA ILE A 24 20.84 -20.66 -9.71
C ILE A 24 21.83 -19.51 -9.99
N GLN A 25 21.86 -18.48 -9.14
CA GLN A 25 22.83 -17.38 -9.25
C GLN A 25 24.26 -17.88 -9.09
N LYS A 26 24.52 -18.76 -8.13
CA LYS A 26 25.82 -19.39 -7.91
C LYS A 26 26.25 -20.20 -9.12
N ALA A 27 25.36 -21.01 -9.71
CA ALA A 27 25.66 -21.78 -10.91
C ALA A 27 26.08 -20.91 -12.10
N LEU A 28 25.51 -19.70 -12.20
CA LEU A 28 25.75 -18.77 -13.32
C LEU A 28 26.87 -17.75 -13.06
N GLY A 29 27.46 -17.78 -11.86
CA GLY A 29 28.63 -16.94 -11.52
C GLY A 29 28.33 -15.45 -11.39
N GLY A 30 27.08 -15.04 -11.09
CA GLY A 30 26.72 -13.64 -10.94
C GLY A 30 25.25 -13.37 -10.70
N ASN A 31 24.91 -12.09 -10.52
CA ASN A 31 23.53 -11.63 -10.35
C ASN A 31 22.78 -11.72 -11.69
N VAL A 32 22.02 -12.78 -11.87
CA VAL A 32 21.09 -12.96 -12.98
C VAL A 32 19.67 -12.70 -12.53
N VAL A 33 18.82 -12.20 -13.44
CA VAL A 33 17.41 -12.00 -13.14
C VAL A 33 16.69 -13.33 -13.32
N ILE A 34 16.25 -13.89 -12.20
CA ILE A 34 15.43 -15.09 -12.17
C ILE A 34 13.97 -14.64 -12.13
N ARG A 35 13.11 -15.29 -12.89
CA ARG A 35 11.69 -14.95 -12.99
C ARG A 35 10.86 -16.23 -12.99
N ARG A 36 9.66 -16.14 -12.47
CA ARG A 36 8.63 -17.14 -12.75
C ARG A 36 8.23 -17.01 -14.22
N PRO A 37 8.17 -18.10 -14.98
CA PRO A 37 7.64 -18.10 -16.35
C PRO A 37 6.16 -17.69 -16.38
N PRO A 38 5.67 -17.18 -17.53
CA PRO A 38 4.27 -16.75 -17.65
C PRO A 38 3.25 -17.90 -17.57
N SER A 39 3.71 -19.15 -17.69
CA SER A 39 2.89 -20.36 -17.55
C SER A 39 3.71 -21.47 -16.91
N LEU A 40 3.09 -22.28 -16.04
CA LEU A 40 3.69 -23.45 -15.43
C LEU A 40 4.15 -24.51 -16.46
N GLY A 41 3.63 -24.47 -17.69
CA GLY A 41 4.09 -25.31 -18.79
C GLY A 41 5.55 -25.05 -19.19
N PHE A 42 6.08 -23.87 -18.87
CA PHE A 42 7.48 -23.52 -19.12
C PHE A 42 8.42 -23.76 -17.92
N GLY A 43 7.93 -24.38 -16.86
CA GLY A 43 8.71 -24.65 -15.65
C GLY A 43 8.33 -23.75 -14.47
N ASP A 44 9.17 -23.80 -13.42
CA ASP A 44 9.00 -23.03 -12.19
C ASP A 44 9.84 -21.74 -12.20
N TYR A 45 11.04 -21.79 -12.82
CA TYR A 45 11.94 -20.65 -12.97
C TYR A 45 12.37 -20.48 -14.42
N ALA A 46 12.64 -19.24 -14.80
CA ALA A 46 13.22 -18.86 -16.08
C ALA A 46 14.34 -17.83 -15.86
N VAL A 47 15.47 -18.03 -16.55
CA VAL A 47 16.63 -17.14 -16.50
C VAL A 47 17.00 -16.74 -17.92
N PHE A 48 17.23 -15.46 -18.16
CA PHE A 48 17.75 -14.99 -19.43
C PHE A 48 19.28 -14.87 -19.35
N VAL A 49 19.99 -15.62 -20.17
CA VAL A 49 21.46 -15.63 -20.21
C VAL A 49 22.02 -15.27 -21.60
N GLY A 50 21.14 -15.11 -22.58
CA GLY A 50 21.51 -14.86 -23.98
C GLY A 50 21.77 -16.16 -24.76
N PRO A 51 21.59 -16.12 -26.10
CA PRO A 51 21.63 -17.33 -26.93
C PRO A 51 22.97 -18.11 -26.86
N GLU A 52 24.09 -17.37 -26.83
CA GLU A 52 25.43 -17.97 -26.84
C GLU A 52 25.79 -18.71 -25.55
N LYS A 53 25.14 -18.34 -24.42
CA LYS A 53 25.40 -18.92 -23.09
C LYS A 53 24.37 -19.93 -22.64
N ALA A 54 23.28 -20.11 -23.39
CA ALA A 54 22.13 -20.87 -22.92
C ALA A 54 22.46 -22.36 -22.66
N GLU A 55 23.19 -23.02 -23.54
CA GLU A 55 23.58 -24.45 -23.37
C GLU A 55 24.56 -24.61 -22.20
N SER A 56 25.58 -23.77 -22.09
CA SER A 56 26.51 -23.83 -20.95
C SER A 56 25.83 -23.51 -19.62
N ALA A 57 24.83 -22.64 -19.61
CA ALA A 57 24.02 -22.34 -18.43
C ALA A 57 23.16 -23.54 -18.01
N VAL A 58 22.58 -24.29 -18.96
CA VAL A 58 21.86 -25.54 -18.66
C VAL A 58 22.75 -26.52 -17.93
N GLU A 59 23.98 -26.75 -18.41
CA GLU A 59 24.93 -27.67 -17.78
C GLU A 59 25.37 -27.18 -16.38
N ALA A 60 25.65 -25.88 -16.23
CA ALA A 60 26.03 -25.30 -14.94
C ALA A 60 24.89 -25.43 -13.91
N ILE A 61 23.64 -25.09 -14.31
CA ILE A 61 22.46 -25.19 -13.44
C ILE A 61 22.18 -26.64 -13.10
N ARG A 62 22.30 -27.58 -14.05
CA ARG A 62 22.14 -29.01 -13.81
C ARG A 62 23.15 -29.53 -12.80
N GLY A 63 24.40 -29.14 -12.93
CA GLY A 63 25.46 -29.49 -11.98
C GLY A 63 25.19 -29.00 -10.55
N GLU A 64 24.67 -27.80 -10.39
CA GLU A 64 24.35 -27.21 -9.09
C GLU A 64 23.06 -27.78 -8.49
N LEU A 65 21.98 -27.93 -9.27
CA LEU A 65 20.67 -28.35 -8.77
C LEU A 65 20.54 -29.86 -8.59
N GLY A 66 21.23 -30.66 -9.43
CA GLY A 66 21.11 -32.13 -9.38
C GLY A 66 19.66 -32.61 -9.42
N ASP A 67 19.28 -33.54 -8.52
CA ASP A 67 17.94 -34.11 -8.41
C ASP A 67 16.85 -33.11 -7.94
N THR A 68 17.23 -31.88 -7.59
CA THR A 68 16.26 -30.84 -7.23
C THR A 68 15.46 -30.37 -8.45
N ALA A 69 16.05 -30.44 -9.65
CA ALA A 69 15.38 -30.12 -10.91
C ALA A 69 15.06 -31.39 -11.69
N SER A 70 13.81 -31.54 -12.12
CA SER A 70 13.38 -32.66 -13.00
C SER A 70 13.68 -32.37 -14.46
N LYS A 71 13.70 -31.08 -14.87
CA LYS A 71 13.96 -30.65 -16.24
C LYS A 71 14.65 -29.29 -16.26
N ILE A 72 15.68 -29.17 -17.10
CA ILE A 72 16.35 -27.88 -17.39
C ILE A 72 16.56 -27.85 -18.90
N GLU A 73 16.04 -26.83 -19.56
CA GLU A 73 16.06 -26.73 -21.02
C GLU A 73 16.22 -25.29 -21.51
N VAL A 74 16.84 -25.16 -22.68
CA VAL A 74 16.88 -23.88 -23.41
C VAL A 74 15.49 -23.57 -23.97
N ALA A 75 15.04 -22.35 -23.81
CA ALA A 75 13.77 -21.86 -24.30
C ALA A 75 13.93 -20.56 -25.09
N GLY A 76 13.36 -20.51 -26.28
CA GLY A 76 13.43 -19.32 -27.14
C GLY A 76 14.86 -18.86 -27.43
N LYS A 77 15.05 -17.54 -27.46
CA LYS A 77 16.35 -16.93 -27.80
C LYS A 77 17.15 -16.57 -26.53
N GLY A 78 17.65 -17.60 -25.81
CA GLY A 78 18.58 -17.39 -24.69
C GLY A 78 17.96 -17.41 -23.30
N PHE A 79 16.75 -17.94 -23.15
CA PHE A 79 16.20 -18.31 -21.85
C PHE A 79 16.57 -19.75 -21.49
N VAL A 80 16.72 -20.01 -20.20
CA VAL A 80 16.80 -21.34 -19.62
C VAL A 80 15.63 -21.51 -18.67
N ASN A 81 14.78 -22.49 -18.93
CA ASN A 81 13.65 -22.87 -18.09
C ASN A 81 14.02 -24.03 -17.18
N ILE A 82 13.57 -23.97 -15.93
CA ILE A 82 13.88 -24.94 -14.89
C ILE A 82 12.55 -25.43 -14.30
N THR A 83 12.34 -26.73 -14.33
CA THR A 83 11.22 -27.40 -13.65
C THR A 83 11.77 -28.15 -12.45
N LEU A 84 11.21 -27.90 -11.27
CA LEU A 84 11.59 -28.59 -10.04
C LEU A 84 11.13 -30.05 -10.04
N SER A 85 11.84 -30.89 -9.30
CA SER A 85 11.39 -32.23 -9.03
C SER A 85 10.23 -32.23 -8.03
N HIS A 86 9.39 -33.27 -8.05
CA HIS A 86 8.27 -33.35 -7.11
C HIS A 86 8.75 -33.41 -5.65
N SER A 87 9.84 -34.06 -5.38
CA SER A 87 10.44 -34.09 -4.04
C SER A 87 10.83 -32.67 -3.55
N ALA A 88 11.38 -31.85 -4.44
CA ALA A 88 11.72 -30.47 -4.15
C ALA A 88 10.49 -29.60 -3.86
N VAL A 89 9.44 -29.73 -4.69
CA VAL A 89 8.16 -29.02 -4.47
C VAL A 89 7.49 -29.47 -3.17
N SER A 90 7.44 -30.78 -2.90
CA SER A 90 6.83 -31.34 -1.69
C SER A 90 7.57 -30.92 -0.41
N LEU A 91 8.90 -30.75 -0.47
CA LEU A 91 9.68 -30.20 0.64
C LEU A 91 9.27 -28.74 0.92
N ALA A 92 9.14 -27.90 -0.11
CA ALA A 92 8.70 -26.52 0.03
C ALA A 92 7.25 -26.41 0.56
N ILE A 93 6.34 -27.32 0.15
CA ILE A 93 4.99 -27.39 0.72
C ILE A 93 5.01 -27.76 2.21
N SER A 94 5.90 -28.67 2.59
CA SER A 94 6.09 -29.04 4.00
C SER A 94 6.64 -27.87 4.82
N GLU A 95 7.56 -27.10 4.25
CA GLU A 95 8.09 -25.86 4.86
C GLU A 95 6.98 -24.81 5.02
N ALA A 96 6.15 -24.58 4.00
CA ALA A 96 5.02 -23.65 4.08
C ALA A 96 4.06 -24.00 5.23
N ASN A 97 3.81 -25.28 5.45
CA ASN A 97 3.00 -25.75 6.57
C ASN A 97 3.70 -25.58 7.92
N ALA A 98 5.01 -25.83 7.99
CA ALA A 98 5.78 -25.70 9.23
C ALA A 98 5.93 -24.24 9.66
N GLN A 99 6.11 -23.31 8.71
CA GLN A 99 6.23 -21.88 8.97
C GLN A 99 4.87 -21.22 9.30
N GLY A 100 3.77 -21.73 8.74
CA GLY A 100 2.41 -21.22 9.01
C GLY A 100 2.30 -19.70 8.77
N SER A 101 2.10 -18.90 9.83
CA SER A 101 2.00 -17.43 9.75
C SER A 101 3.31 -16.75 9.34
N GLU A 102 4.44 -17.40 9.47
CA GLU A 102 5.76 -16.87 9.07
C GLU A 102 6.09 -17.16 7.61
N TRP A 103 5.30 -18.01 6.92
CA TRP A 103 5.48 -18.30 5.52
C TRP A 103 5.39 -17.04 4.67
N GLY A 104 6.44 -16.75 3.89
CA GLY A 104 6.59 -15.53 3.12
C GLY A 104 7.37 -14.43 3.82
N ARG A 105 7.85 -14.65 5.07
CA ARG A 105 8.81 -13.75 5.72
C ARG A 105 10.25 -14.16 5.41
N PRO A 106 11.17 -13.19 5.25
CA PRO A 106 12.59 -13.50 5.20
C PRO A 106 13.04 -14.04 6.56
N ALA A 107 13.94 -15.01 6.56
CA ALA A 107 14.56 -15.42 7.81
C ALA A 107 15.38 -14.23 8.37
N SER A 108 15.16 -13.92 9.63
CA SER A 108 15.94 -12.90 10.33
C SER A 108 17.41 -13.35 10.41
N SER A 109 18.30 -12.70 9.65
CA SER A 109 19.72 -12.80 9.93
C SER A 109 19.98 -12.07 11.24
N LYS A 110 20.44 -12.77 12.27
CA LYS A 110 20.78 -12.21 13.60
C LYS A 110 21.88 -11.12 13.56
N GLN A 111 22.40 -10.76 12.38
CA GLN A 111 23.56 -9.88 12.19
C GLN A 111 23.27 -8.59 11.39
N GLN A 112 22.08 -8.38 10.82
CA GLN A 112 21.78 -7.14 10.14
C GLN A 112 21.02 -6.18 11.06
N ALA A 113 21.46 -4.90 11.09
CA ALA A 113 20.70 -3.83 11.72
C ALA A 113 19.32 -3.74 11.05
N VAL A 114 18.28 -3.67 11.86
CA VAL A 114 16.90 -3.55 11.37
C VAL A 114 16.74 -2.18 10.73
N SER A 115 16.40 -2.15 9.45
CA SER A 115 16.12 -0.90 8.73
C SER A 115 14.87 -0.23 9.29
N ARG A 116 14.92 1.09 9.49
CA ARG A 116 13.80 1.92 9.95
C ARG A 116 13.18 2.63 8.76
N VAL A 117 11.90 2.38 8.50
CA VAL A 117 11.18 2.94 7.36
C VAL A 117 9.96 3.71 7.84
N MET A 118 9.87 5.01 7.53
CA MET A 118 8.68 5.81 7.79
C MET A 118 7.81 5.86 6.53
N ILE A 119 6.51 5.62 6.67
CA ILE A 119 5.58 5.60 5.54
C ILE A 119 4.43 6.56 5.81
N GLU A 120 4.40 7.65 5.03
CA GLU A 120 3.37 8.68 5.06
C GLU A 120 2.26 8.36 4.10
N TYR A 121 1.02 8.39 4.59
CA TYR A 121 -0.16 8.16 3.75
C TYR A 121 -1.45 8.68 4.39
N SER A 122 -2.57 8.57 3.67
CA SER A 122 -3.89 9.08 4.04
C SER A 122 -4.02 10.60 3.91
N ASN A 123 -3.33 11.37 4.73
CA ASN A 123 -3.18 12.82 4.71
C ASN A 123 -4.52 13.60 4.60
N PRO A 124 -5.57 13.28 5.39
CA PRO A 124 -6.82 14.02 5.34
C PRO A 124 -6.68 15.37 6.02
N ASN A 125 -7.36 16.39 5.48
CA ASN A 125 -7.39 17.71 6.06
C ASN A 125 -8.48 17.80 7.13
N ALA A 126 -8.14 18.23 8.34
CA ALA A 126 -9.13 18.56 9.35
C ALA A 126 -10.12 19.63 8.82
N PHE A 127 -11.30 19.69 9.39
CA PHE A 127 -12.41 20.55 8.96
C PHE A 127 -12.97 20.24 7.56
N LYS A 128 -12.57 19.10 6.97
CA LYS A 128 -13.18 18.53 5.78
C LYS A 128 -13.41 17.04 6.00
N GLU A 129 -14.42 16.50 5.35
CA GLU A 129 -14.60 15.07 5.34
C GLU A 129 -13.52 14.38 4.50
N MET A 130 -13.16 13.17 4.90
CA MET A 130 -12.25 12.33 4.14
C MET A 130 -12.91 11.93 2.82
N HIS A 131 -12.31 12.26 1.68
CA HIS A 131 -12.83 11.89 0.37
C HIS A 131 -12.20 10.60 -0.17
N ILE A 132 -12.76 10.05 -1.25
CA ILE A 132 -12.32 8.79 -1.87
C ILE A 132 -10.83 8.79 -2.29
N GLY A 133 -10.25 9.94 -2.60
CA GLY A 133 -8.80 10.04 -2.90
C GLY A 133 -7.92 9.71 -1.69
N HIS A 134 -8.31 10.17 -0.49
CA HIS A 134 -7.62 9.79 0.76
C HIS A 134 -7.79 8.29 1.06
N LEU A 135 -8.96 7.72 0.73
CA LEU A 135 -9.22 6.28 0.88
C LEU A 135 -8.22 5.44 0.08
N VAL A 136 -7.94 5.82 -1.17
CA VAL A 136 -6.95 5.13 -2.02
C VAL A 136 -5.56 5.20 -1.38
N GLY A 137 -5.11 6.40 -1.00
CA GLY A 137 -3.82 6.59 -0.32
C GLY A 137 -3.71 5.78 0.97
N THR A 138 -4.79 5.72 1.76
CA THR A 138 -4.85 4.94 3.00
C THR A 138 -4.66 3.44 2.76
N ILE A 139 -5.36 2.89 1.78
CA ILE A 139 -5.32 1.44 1.47
C ILE A 139 -3.96 1.04 0.88
N VAL A 140 -3.43 1.84 -0.04
CA VAL A 140 -2.11 1.57 -0.65
C VAL A 140 -1.01 1.71 0.39
N GLY A 141 -1.02 2.79 1.18
CA GLY A 141 -0.01 3.04 2.22
C GLY A 141 0.02 1.96 3.29
N GLU A 142 -1.13 1.51 3.78
CA GLU A 142 -1.20 0.42 4.75
C GLU A 142 -0.68 -0.91 4.17
N SER A 143 -1.04 -1.24 2.92
CA SER A 143 -0.51 -2.46 2.28
C SER A 143 1.01 -2.39 2.09
N LEU A 144 1.55 -1.24 1.70
CA LEU A 144 2.99 -1.02 1.62
C LEU A 144 3.66 -1.14 2.99
N SER A 145 3.05 -0.59 4.03
CA SER A 145 3.54 -0.68 5.41
C SER A 145 3.66 -2.15 5.85
N ARG A 146 2.64 -2.95 5.61
CA ARG A 146 2.63 -4.39 5.94
C ARG A 146 3.68 -5.18 5.14
N LEU A 147 3.81 -4.90 3.84
CA LEU A 147 4.81 -5.55 2.98
C LEU A 147 6.24 -5.23 3.43
N VAL A 148 6.52 -3.95 3.73
CA VAL A 148 7.84 -3.50 4.18
C VAL A 148 8.14 -4.05 5.59
N GLU A 149 7.16 -4.05 6.50
CA GLU A 149 7.28 -4.63 7.83
C GLU A 149 7.52 -6.15 7.77
N ASN A 150 6.81 -6.85 6.87
CA ASN A 150 7.03 -8.28 6.63
C ASN A 150 8.44 -8.58 6.11
N SER A 151 9.09 -7.64 5.41
CA SER A 151 10.48 -7.79 4.97
C SER A 151 11.52 -7.65 6.10
N GLY A 152 11.08 -7.43 7.34
CA GLY A 152 11.92 -7.33 8.53
C GLY A 152 12.29 -5.89 8.93
N ALA A 153 11.77 -4.88 8.25
CA ALA A 153 11.97 -3.49 8.64
C ALA A 153 11.12 -3.12 9.86
N GLN A 154 11.61 -2.19 10.67
CA GLN A 154 10.80 -1.47 11.63
C GLN A 154 10.07 -0.35 10.88
N VAL A 155 8.75 -0.42 10.84
CA VAL A 155 7.92 0.56 10.13
C VAL A 155 7.25 1.49 11.12
N ALA A 156 7.33 2.80 10.85
CA ALA A 156 6.50 3.82 11.48
C ALA A 156 5.52 4.35 10.44
N ARG A 157 4.25 4.36 10.78
CA ARG A 157 3.15 4.90 9.97
C ARG A 157 2.88 6.34 10.36
N ASP A 158 2.92 7.25 9.40
CA ASP A 158 2.58 8.64 9.67
C ASP A 158 1.55 9.19 8.68
N THR A 159 0.86 10.23 9.15
CA THR A 159 -0.09 10.99 8.34
C THR A 159 0.17 12.48 8.52
N PHE A 160 -0.04 13.25 7.44
CA PHE A 160 0.16 14.68 7.43
C PHE A 160 -1.11 15.40 7.00
N GLY A 161 -1.79 16.04 7.93
CA GLY A 161 -3.09 16.69 7.73
C GLY A 161 -3.03 18.21 7.81
N GLY A 162 -3.79 18.90 6.93
CA GLY A 162 -3.99 20.34 7.05
C GLY A 162 -4.95 20.67 8.19
N ASP A 163 -4.47 21.44 9.19
CA ASP A 163 -5.28 21.93 10.32
C ASP A 163 -5.28 23.45 10.45
N ILE A 164 -4.58 24.14 9.57
CA ILE A 164 -4.55 25.60 9.43
C ILE A 164 -4.63 26.02 7.96
N GLY A 165 -5.03 27.24 7.71
CA GLY A 165 -5.10 27.80 6.36
C GLY A 165 -6.52 28.13 5.90
N PRO A 166 -6.70 28.57 4.63
CA PRO A 166 -7.97 29.11 4.14
C PRO A 166 -9.17 28.16 4.28
N ASN A 167 -8.95 26.85 4.14
CA ASN A 167 -10.01 25.84 4.27
C ASN A 167 -10.53 25.76 5.70
N VAL A 168 -9.63 25.79 6.67
CA VAL A 168 -9.95 25.80 8.11
C VAL A 168 -10.70 27.07 8.49
N ALA A 169 -10.23 28.23 8.01
CA ALA A 169 -10.89 29.51 8.24
C ALA A 169 -12.33 29.53 7.69
N LYS A 170 -12.55 28.95 6.49
CA LYS A 170 -13.91 28.79 5.93
C LYS A 170 -14.81 27.97 6.85
N ALA A 171 -14.35 26.82 7.33
CA ALA A 171 -15.14 25.97 8.21
C ALA A 171 -15.45 26.68 9.55
N LEU A 172 -14.47 27.32 10.16
CA LEU A 172 -14.64 28.10 11.40
C LEU A 172 -15.64 29.25 11.23
N TRP A 173 -15.56 29.98 10.10
CA TRP A 173 -16.52 31.03 9.79
C TRP A 173 -17.94 30.47 9.63
N GLY A 174 -18.09 29.32 8.93
CA GLY A 174 -19.35 28.64 8.73
C GLY A 174 -19.97 28.16 10.05
N LEU A 175 -19.17 27.59 10.96
CA LEU A 175 -19.61 27.19 12.30
C LEU A 175 -20.09 28.40 13.13
N ARG A 176 -19.30 29.49 13.16
CA ARG A 176 -19.71 30.74 13.83
C ARG A 176 -21.02 31.31 13.27
N LYS A 177 -21.22 31.24 11.95
CA LYS A 177 -22.46 31.68 11.29
C LYS A 177 -23.68 30.87 11.66
N LYS A 178 -23.50 29.59 11.97
CA LYS A 178 -24.54 28.69 12.48
C LYS A 178 -24.68 28.76 14.01
N ASN A 179 -23.91 29.57 14.72
CA ASN A 179 -23.78 29.63 16.17
C ASN A 179 -23.36 28.28 16.81
N ILE A 180 -22.53 27.52 16.11
CA ILE A 180 -22.02 26.23 16.57
C ILE A 180 -20.64 26.49 17.20
N ASN A 181 -20.57 26.48 18.54
CA ASN A 181 -19.34 26.63 19.30
C ASN A 181 -18.75 25.28 19.75
N GLU A 182 -19.54 24.22 19.64
CA GLU A 182 -19.18 22.85 20.00
C GLU A 182 -19.67 21.91 18.89
N PRO A 183 -18.91 21.77 17.79
CA PRO A 183 -19.24 20.80 16.74
C PRO A 183 -19.15 19.40 17.30
N THR A 184 -20.11 18.53 16.92
CA THR A 184 -20.23 17.17 17.43
C THR A 184 -19.95 16.10 16.38
N THR A 185 -20.02 16.47 15.11
CA THR A 185 -19.78 15.54 13.97
C THR A 185 -18.96 16.17 12.86
N ALA A 186 -18.20 15.35 12.14
CA ALA A 186 -17.47 15.78 10.96
C ALA A 186 -18.42 16.26 9.83
N GLN A 187 -19.61 15.68 9.71
CA GLN A 187 -20.63 16.12 8.77
C GLN A 187 -21.06 17.57 9.04
N GLU A 188 -21.32 17.93 10.31
CA GLU A 188 -21.67 19.29 10.72
C GLU A 188 -20.62 20.30 10.31
N ILE A 189 -19.32 19.94 10.47
CA ILE A 189 -18.18 20.73 10.05
C ILE A 189 -18.10 20.82 8.51
N GLY A 190 -18.30 19.70 7.80
CA GLY A 190 -18.30 19.64 6.34
C GLY A 190 -19.40 20.51 5.71
N GLU A 191 -20.62 20.49 6.27
CA GLU A 191 -21.70 21.38 5.83
C GLU A 191 -21.38 22.86 6.07
N ALA A 192 -20.77 23.19 7.22
CA ALA A 192 -20.34 24.54 7.53
C ALA A 192 -19.27 25.03 6.55
N TYR A 193 -18.31 24.17 6.24
CA TYR A 193 -17.28 24.41 5.22
C TYR A 193 -17.86 24.67 3.82
N THR A 194 -18.79 23.81 3.36
CA THR A 194 -19.39 23.95 2.03
C THR A 194 -20.15 25.27 1.87
N LYS A 195 -20.96 25.64 2.87
CA LYS A 195 -21.69 26.93 2.87
C LYS A 195 -20.74 28.13 2.87
N ALA A 196 -19.67 28.04 3.66
CA ALA A 196 -18.65 29.10 3.73
C ALA A 196 -17.84 29.22 2.45
N SER A 197 -17.55 28.10 1.76
CA SER A 197 -16.88 28.12 0.46
C SER A 197 -17.69 28.83 -0.59
N ASN A 198 -18.99 28.58 -0.67
CA ASN A 198 -19.89 29.26 -1.57
C ASN A 198 -19.99 30.77 -1.24
N ALA A 199 -20.05 31.12 0.05
CA ALA A 199 -20.06 32.52 0.48
C ALA A 199 -18.73 33.23 0.15
N TYR A 200 -17.59 32.55 0.29
CA TYR A 200 -16.27 33.10 -0.04
C TYR A 200 -16.15 33.49 -1.52
N GLU A 201 -16.80 32.75 -2.42
CA GLU A 201 -16.79 33.02 -3.87
C GLU A 201 -17.79 34.08 -4.30
N SER A 202 -18.90 34.25 -3.57
CA SER A 202 -20.03 35.08 -3.99
C SER A 202 -20.22 36.36 -3.18
N ASP A 203 -19.58 36.51 -2.01
CA ASP A 203 -19.74 37.68 -1.09
C ASP A 203 -18.37 38.17 -0.63
N GLU A 204 -17.96 39.35 -1.11
CA GLU A 204 -16.67 39.98 -0.78
C GLU A 204 -16.52 40.26 0.74
N LYS A 205 -17.62 40.59 1.44
CA LYS A 205 -17.58 40.80 2.90
C LYS A 205 -17.38 39.47 3.67
N ALA A 206 -17.91 38.37 3.13
CA ALA A 206 -17.64 37.04 3.69
C ALA A 206 -16.17 36.68 3.51
N LYS A 207 -15.64 36.93 2.30
CA LYS A 207 -14.23 36.68 1.96
C LYS A 207 -13.28 37.45 2.88
N GLU A 208 -13.47 38.77 3.04
CA GLU A 208 -12.67 39.58 3.97
C GLU A 208 -12.67 39.01 5.40
N LYS A 209 -13.84 38.59 5.90
CA LYS A 209 -13.96 38.02 7.25
C LYS A 209 -13.27 36.67 7.37
N ILE A 210 -13.36 35.82 6.35
CA ILE A 210 -12.71 34.51 6.31
C ILE A 210 -11.18 34.67 6.25
N ASP A 211 -10.69 35.64 5.46
CA ASP A 211 -9.26 35.94 5.37
C ASP A 211 -8.72 36.48 6.70
N ALA A 212 -9.49 37.35 7.38
CA ALA A 212 -9.15 37.83 8.73
C ALA A 212 -9.13 36.67 9.76
N LEU A 213 -10.09 35.75 9.70
CA LEU A 213 -10.08 34.55 10.54
C LEU A 213 -8.87 33.67 10.28
N ASN A 214 -8.47 33.49 9.00
CA ASN A 214 -7.26 32.77 8.66
C ASN A 214 -6.02 33.36 9.33
N GLN A 215 -5.87 34.66 9.25
CA GLN A 215 -4.76 35.36 9.93
C GLN A 215 -4.83 35.19 11.46
N ALA A 216 -6.04 35.28 12.05
CA ALA A 216 -6.23 35.08 13.49
C ALA A 216 -5.88 33.67 13.97
N VAL A 217 -6.17 32.64 13.16
CA VAL A 217 -5.77 31.23 13.43
C VAL A 217 -4.24 31.12 13.44
N TYR A 218 -3.55 31.68 12.44
CA TYR A 218 -2.07 31.69 12.43
C TYR A 218 -1.48 32.48 13.61
N ALA A 219 -2.11 33.58 14.03
CA ALA A 219 -1.65 34.36 15.17
C ALA A 219 -1.87 33.67 16.52
N GLY A 220 -2.89 32.80 16.62
CA GLY A 220 -3.18 32.03 17.83
C GLY A 220 -3.61 32.86 19.04
N THR A 221 -3.98 34.14 18.87
CA THR A 221 -4.20 35.12 19.98
C THR A 221 -5.67 35.18 20.46
N ASP A 222 -6.63 34.82 19.62
CA ASP A 222 -8.05 34.74 19.93
C ASP A 222 -8.39 33.43 20.63
N LYS A 223 -8.57 33.43 21.93
CA LYS A 223 -8.81 32.23 22.76
C LYS A 223 -10.09 31.48 22.36
N GLU A 224 -11.18 32.21 22.06
CA GLU A 224 -12.45 31.59 21.69
C GLU A 224 -12.36 30.91 20.30
N LEU A 225 -11.67 31.59 19.36
CA LEU A 225 -11.40 31.03 18.05
C LEU A 225 -10.53 29.77 18.14
N MET A 226 -9.47 29.82 18.93
CA MET A 226 -8.57 28.67 19.11
C MET A 226 -9.23 27.51 19.85
N GLU A 227 -10.19 27.77 20.73
CA GLU A 227 -10.97 26.71 21.35
C GLU A 227 -11.91 26.04 20.34
N LEU A 228 -12.62 26.80 19.51
CA LEU A 228 -13.45 26.28 18.42
C LEU A 228 -12.60 25.50 17.41
N TRP A 229 -11.41 26.04 17.05
CA TRP A 229 -10.45 25.36 16.19
C TRP A 229 -10.03 23.99 16.76
N ARG A 230 -9.64 23.95 18.04
CA ARG A 230 -9.23 22.70 18.68
C ARG A 230 -10.36 21.66 18.67
N LYS A 231 -11.59 22.05 19.09
CA LYS A 231 -12.76 21.16 19.08
C LYS A 231 -13.08 20.65 17.68
N GLY A 232 -13.08 21.52 16.68
CA GLY A 232 -13.33 21.13 15.29
C GLY A 232 -12.29 20.17 14.72
N ARG A 233 -11.00 20.38 15.05
CA ARG A 233 -9.92 19.46 14.70
C ARG A 233 -10.12 18.10 15.37
N ASP A 234 -10.37 18.08 16.66
CA ASP A 234 -10.53 16.83 17.43
C ASP A 234 -11.69 15.99 16.90
N VAL A 235 -12.85 16.59 16.57
CA VAL A 235 -13.99 15.93 15.94
C VAL A 235 -13.64 15.36 14.56
N SER A 236 -12.91 16.13 13.74
CA SER A 236 -12.45 15.65 12.43
C SER A 236 -11.54 14.43 12.57
N MET A 237 -10.58 14.48 13.51
CA MET A 237 -9.64 13.39 13.75
C MET A 237 -10.31 12.14 14.32
N GLU A 238 -11.34 12.29 15.15
CA GLU A 238 -12.12 11.15 15.66
C GLU A 238 -12.79 10.38 14.51
N GLU A 239 -13.41 11.09 13.57
CA GLU A 239 -14.00 10.46 12.37
C GLU A 239 -12.94 9.80 11.49
N PHE A 240 -11.78 10.43 11.28
CA PHE A 240 -10.69 9.82 10.53
C PHE A 240 -10.19 8.53 11.18
N ARG A 241 -9.98 8.53 12.49
CA ARG A 241 -9.57 7.32 13.24
C ARG A 241 -10.62 6.22 13.17
N ARG A 242 -11.92 6.57 13.12
CA ARG A 242 -13.01 5.60 12.90
C ARG A 242 -12.90 4.93 11.54
N ILE A 243 -12.66 5.71 10.47
CA ILE A 243 -12.47 5.18 9.12
C ILE A 243 -11.17 4.35 9.03
N TRP A 244 -10.07 4.82 9.61
CA TRP A 244 -8.80 4.08 9.64
C TRP A 244 -8.95 2.73 10.35
N LYS A 245 -9.64 2.71 11.48
CA LYS A 245 -9.92 1.46 12.21
C LYS A 245 -10.73 0.47 11.35
N LEU A 246 -11.76 0.95 10.65
CA LEU A 246 -12.56 0.14 9.73
C LEU A 246 -11.69 -0.43 8.58
N LEU A 247 -10.73 0.36 8.10
CA LEU A 247 -9.76 -0.07 7.10
C LEU A 247 -8.59 -0.89 7.69
N GLY A 248 -8.55 -1.11 8.98
CA GLY A 248 -7.50 -1.90 9.65
C GLY A 248 -6.13 -1.25 9.61
N THR A 249 -6.06 0.09 9.67
CA THR A 249 -4.83 0.87 9.79
C THR A 249 -4.81 1.72 11.06
N HIS A 250 -3.61 2.17 11.44
CA HIS A 250 -3.35 3.11 12.52
C HIS A 250 -2.14 3.96 12.16
N PHE A 251 -1.92 5.04 12.90
CA PHE A 251 -0.75 5.89 12.73
C PHE A 251 0.01 6.01 14.05
N ASP A 252 1.34 5.91 13.97
CA ASP A 252 2.25 6.13 15.08
C ASP A 252 2.50 7.63 15.29
N PHE A 253 2.42 8.40 14.18
CA PHE A 253 2.57 9.84 14.17
C PHE A 253 1.45 10.50 13.36
N GLU A 254 0.80 11.48 13.96
CA GLU A 254 -0.16 12.36 13.30
C GLU A 254 0.47 13.76 13.27
N PHE A 255 1.02 14.15 12.12
CA PHE A 255 1.58 15.49 11.90
C PHE A 255 0.56 16.42 11.29
N PHE A 256 0.68 17.69 11.60
CA PHE A 256 -0.20 18.73 11.10
C PHE A 256 0.57 19.89 10.48
N ASP A 257 -0.11 20.66 9.62
CA ASP A 257 0.39 21.89 9.04
C ASP A 257 0.89 22.86 10.13
N SER A 258 0.20 22.95 11.27
CA SER A 258 0.59 23.77 12.41
C SER A 258 1.93 23.37 13.03
N ASP A 259 2.26 22.06 13.05
CA ASP A 259 3.52 21.54 13.61
C ASP A 259 4.73 21.89 12.73
N THR A 260 4.52 22.02 11.42
CA THR A 260 5.61 22.10 10.43
C THR A 260 5.93 23.53 10.00
N THR A 261 5.01 24.47 10.26
CA THR A 261 5.08 25.85 9.78
C THR A 261 6.36 26.57 10.23
N GLU A 262 6.68 26.55 11.52
CA GLU A 262 7.86 27.23 12.06
C GLU A 262 9.16 26.66 11.50
N THR A 263 9.31 25.35 11.52
CA THR A 263 10.49 24.66 10.97
C THR A 263 10.63 24.92 9.47
N GLY A 264 9.53 24.85 8.70
CA GLY A 264 9.53 25.13 7.27
C GLY A 264 9.97 26.55 6.94
N LEU A 265 9.40 27.56 7.62
CA LEU A 265 9.78 28.96 7.45
C LEU A 265 11.27 29.19 7.76
N ARG A 266 11.77 28.62 8.84
CA ARG A 266 13.18 28.73 9.23
C ARG A 266 14.09 28.13 8.16
N VAL A 267 13.81 26.90 7.70
CA VAL A 267 14.63 26.20 6.71
C VAL A 267 14.63 26.91 5.36
N VAL A 268 13.47 27.41 4.89
CA VAL A 268 13.38 28.17 3.63
C VAL A 268 14.14 29.49 3.72
N ASN A 269 14.05 30.24 4.83
CA ASN A 269 14.83 31.46 5.02
C ASN A 269 16.34 31.20 5.11
N ASP A 270 16.76 30.12 5.77
CA ASP A 270 18.17 29.69 5.77
C ASP A 270 18.64 29.32 4.35
N GLY A 271 17.78 28.67 3.57
CA GLY A 271 18.03 28.36 2.16
C GLY A 271 18.12 29.61 1.26
N LEU A 272 17.33 30.64 1.55
CA LEU A 272 17.42 31.95 0.88
C LEU A 272 18.81 32.58 1.13
N ASN A 273 19.29 32.55 2.36
CA ASN A 273 20.62 33.07 2.72
C ASN A 273 21.75 32.27 2.03
N LYS A 274 21.53 31.03 1.66
CA LYS A 274 22.44 30.16 0.91
C LYS A 274 22.26 30.21 -0.61
N ASN A 275 21.40 31.10 -1.13
CA ASN A 275 21.02 31.23 -2.54
C ASN A 275 20.42 29.95 -3.16
N ILE A 276 19.79 29.10 -2.35
CA ILE A 276 18.99 27.95 -2.83
C ILE A 276 17.60 28.46 -3.28
N PHE A 277 17.04 29.41 -2.55
CA PHE A 277 15.83 30.15 -2.91
C PHE A 277 16.17 31.57 -3.36
N GLU A 278 15.25 32.20 -4.06
CA GLU A 278 15.39 33.58 -4.54
C GLU A 278 14.10 34.39 -4.26
N LYS A 279 14.22 35.71 -4.18
CA LYS A 279 13.08 36.62 -4.05
C LYS A 279 12.53 36.97 -5.42
N SER A 280 11.20 36.88 -5.59
CA SER A 280 10.47 37.29 -6.78
C SER A 280 9.15 37.94 -6.36
N ASP A 281 8.90 39.19 -6.79
CA ASP A 281 7.66 39.94 -6.51
C ASP A 281 7.21 39.88 -5.04
N GLY A 282 8.16 39.99 -4.12
CA GLY A 282 7.92 39.94 -2.67
C GLY A 282 7.77 38.53 -2.09
N ALA A 283 7.68 37.52 -2.90
CA ALA A 283 7.62 36.10 -2.50
C ALA A 283 9.03 35.47 -2.47
N ILE A 284 9.17 34.34 -1.78
CA ILE A 284 10.36 33.47 -1.85
C ILE A 284 10.01 32.26 -2.70
N ILE A 285 10.77 32.07 -3.78
CA ILE A 285 10.56 31.01 -4.75
C ILE A 285 11.76 30.07 -4.84
N TYR A 286 11.51 28.83 -5.26
CA TYR A 286 12.52 27.91 -5.77
C TYR A 286 12.48 27.94 -7.29
N ASN A 287 13.58 28.35 -7.93
CA ASN A 287 13.68 28.41 -9.39
C ASN A 287 13.95 27.01 -9.95
N GLY A 288 12.89 26.26 -10.16
CA GLY A 288 12.95 24.86 -10.57
C GLY A 288 13.42 24.66 -12.03
N GLU A 289 13.27 25.67 -12.89
CA GLU A 289 13.66 25.57 -14.31
C GLU A 289 15.14 25.23 -14.47
N LYS A 290 16.01 25.78 -13.61
CA LYS A 290 17.44 25.46 -13.57
C LYS A 290 17.73 23.99 -13.30
N LYS A 291 16.75 23.24 -12.78
CA LYS A 291 16.83 21.82 -12.37
C LYS A 291 15.89 20.92 -13.19
N GLY A 292 15.20 21.45 -14.19
CA GLY A 292 14.26 20.71 -15.02
C GLY A 292 12.96 20.34 -14.28
N VAL A 293 12.59 21.12 -13.25
CA VAL A 293 11.32 20.99 -12.51
C VAL A 293 10.56 22.32 -12.53
N HIS A 294 9.34 22.35 -12.01
CA HIS A 294 8.55 23.59 -11.96
C HIS A 294 9.12 24.60 -10.96
N THR A 295 9.08 25.89 -11.30
CA THR A 295 9.30 26.97 -10.34
C THR A 295 8.10 27.06 -9.41
N MET A 296 8.33 27.14 -8.10
CA MET A 296 7.28 27.15 -7.09
C MET A 296 7.52 28.19 -5.99
N VAL A 297 6.43 28.76 -5.48
CA VAL A 297 6.44 29.68 -4.34
C VAL A 297 6.49 28.87 -3.05
N PHE A 298 7.44 29.18 -2.19
CA PHE A 298 7.55 28.59 -0.86
C PHE A 298 7.00 29.53 0.23
N ILE A 299 7.33 30.83 0.19
CA ILE A 299 6.75 31.82 1.09
C ILE A 299 6.07 32.89 0.23
N THR A 300 4.81 33.16 0.50
CA THR A 300 4.03 34.15 -0.24
C THR A 300 4.56 35.58 0.00
N SER A 301 4.15 36.56 -0.81
CA SER A 301 4.46 37.98 -0.61
C SER A 301 3.95 38.54 0.72
N HIS A 302 2.99 37.86 1.36
CA HIS A 302 2.48 38.19 2.69
C HIS A 302 3.23 37.52 3.83
N GLY A 303 4.33 36.79 3.54
CA GLY A 303 5.15 36.09 4.54
C GLY A 303 4.55 34.79 5.06
N THR A 304 3.46 34.29 4.47
CA THR A 304 2.83 33.02 4.87
C THR A 304 3.44 31.83 4.11
N PRO A 305 3.62 30.67 4.80
CA PRO A 305 4.14 29.47 4.15
C PRO A 305 3.11 28.85 3.19
N THR A 306 3.60 28.36 2.07
CA THR A 306 2.82 27.50 1.18
C THR A 306 2.84 26.05 1.66
N TYR A 307 2.15 25.16 0.95
CA TYR A 307 2.23 23.71 1.21
C TYR A 307 3.65 23.17 1.02
N GLU A 308 4.40 23.71 0.06
CA GLU A 308 5.79 23.30 -0.22
C GLU A 308 6.72 23.57 0.97
N THR A 309 6.55 24.71 1.64
CA THR A 309 7.30 25.05 2.85
C THR A 309 6.96 24.12 4.01
N LYS A 310 5.69 23.76 4.15
CA LYS A 310 5.23 22.84 5.20
C LYS A 310 5.78 21.44 4.97
N ASP A 311 5.82 20.94 3.73
CA ASP A 311 6.45 19.67 3.40
C ASP A 311 7.96 19.63 3.67
N ILE A 312 8.66 20.74 3.39
CA ILE A 312 10.08 20.86 3.82
C ILE A 312 10.16 20.81 5.36
N GLY A 313 9.31 21.55 6.06
CA GLY A 313 9.25 21.50 7.53
C GLY A 313 8.99 20.09 8.06
N LEU A 314 8.05 19.37 7.43
CA LEU A 314 7.72 18.00 7.78
C LEU A 314 8.92 17.05 7.60
N ALA A 315 9.68 17.18 6.52
CA ALA A 315 10.85 16.33 6.29
C ALA A 315 11.88 16.43 7.43
N PHE A 316 12.14 17.65 7.91
CA PHE A 316 13.03 17.88 9.05
C PHE A 316 12.41 17.40 10.37
N LEU A 317 11.12 17.63 10.58
CA LEU A 317 10.42 17.20 11.80
C LEU A 317 10.38 15.67 11.93
N LYS A 318 10.15 14.96 10.83
CA LYS A 318 10.23 13.48 10.79
C LYS A 318 11.60 12.98 11.20
N GLU A 319 12.66 13.59 10.66
CA GLU A 319 14.04 13.22 11.00
C GLU A 319 14.35 13.45 12.48
N GLU A 320 13.82 14.52 13.06
CA GLU A 320 13.97 14.82 14.49
C GLU A 320 13.20 13.84 15.37
N ARG A 321 11.94 13.54 15.01
CA ARG A 321 11.04 12.71 15.82
C ARG A 321 11.36 11.21 15.75
N TRP A 322 11.70 10.76 14.57
CA TRP A 322 11.99 9.36 14.33
C TRP A 322 12.98 9.19 13.16
N PRO A 323 14.30 9.32 13.42
CA PRO A 323 15.31 9.14 12.38
C PRO A 323 15.15 7.79 11.67
N SER A 324 15.02 7.83 10.36
CA SER A 324 14.74 6.64 9.53
C SER A 324 15.78 6.47 8.43
N ASP A 325 15.94 5.24 7.94
CA ASP A 325 16.82 4.94 6.80
C ASP A 325 16.12 5.21 5.47
N LYS A 326 14.78 5.19 5.47
CA LYS A 326 13.95 5.46 4.30
C LYS A 326 12.64 6.12 4.69
N VAL A 327 12.18 7.04 3.85
CA VAL A 327 10.85 7.68 3.94
C VAL A 327 10.10 7.40 2.64
N ILE A 328 8.87 6.90 2.75
CA ILE A 328 7.98 6.64 1.61
C ILE A 328 6.76 7.53 1.77
N ILE A 329 6.48 8.38 0.79
CA ILE A 329 5.34 9.29 0.78
C ILE A 329 4.34 8.80 -0.27
N VAL A 330 3.11 8.48 0.15
CA VAL A 330 2.04 7.95 -0.72
C VAL A 330 0.96 9.01 -0.91
N THR A 331 0.86 9.58 -2.12
CA THR A 331 -0.18 10.56 -2.47
C THR A 331 -0.72 10.36 -3.88
N GLY A 332 -1.74 11.10 -4.27
CA GLY A 332 -2.29 11.04 -5.63
C GLY A 332 -1.27 11.46 -6.70
N ASN A 333 -1.43 10.93 -7.90
CA ASN A 333 -0.52 11.15 -9.03
C ASN A 333 -0.46 12.62 -9.50
N GLU A 334 -1.49 13.43 -9.22
CA GLU A 334 -1.51 14.87 -9.47
C GLU A 334 -0.45 15.63 -8.68
N GLN A 335 0.01 15.07 -7.54
CA GLN A 335 1.05 15.66 -6.70
C GLN A 335 2.48 15.38 -7.21
N THR A 336 2.65 14.50 -8.21
CA THR A 336 3.97 14.04 -8.67
C THR A 336 4.87 15.19 -9.13
N GLY A 337 4.30 16.16 -9.87
CA GLY A 337 5.04 17.36 -10.33
C GLY A 337 5.54 18.21 -9.16
N ARG A 338 4.68 18.41 -8.17
CA ARG A 338 4.96 19.17 -6.95
C ARG A 338 6.08 18.49 -6.13
N PHE A 339 5.99 17.18 -5.88
CA PHE A 339 7.02 16.45 -5.15
C PHE A 339 8.38 16.44 -5.85
N LYS A 340 8.42 16.45 -7.19
CA LYS A 340 9.69 16.61 -7.92
C LYS A 340 10.39 17.92 -7.57
N THR A 341 9.66 19.02 -7.46
CA THR A 341 10.21 20.33 -7.07
C THR A 341 10.64 20.33 -5.61
N ILE A 342 9.81 19.80 -4.69
CA ILE A 342 10.13 19.69 -3.27
C ILE A 342 11.41 18.87 -3.07
N PHE A 343 11.56 17.72 -3.75
CA PHE A 343 12.76 16.89 -3.64
C PHE A 343 14.00 17.55 -4.25
N ALA A 344 13.84 18.33 -5.32
CA ALA A 344 14.95 19.11 -5.86
C ALA A 344 15.43 20.18 -4.86
N ALA A 345 14.52 20.89 -4.23
CA ALA A 345 14.85 21.85 -3.17
C ALA A 345 15.45 21.15 -1.94
N LEU A 346 14.86 20.03 -1.50
CA LEU A 346 15.36 19.24 -0.37
C LEU A 346 16.76 18.68 -0.63
N ALA A 347 17.09 18.30 -1.87
CA ALA A 347 18.41 17.82 -2.24
C ALA A 347 19.51 18.88 -2.08
N GLU A 348 19.17 20.16 -2.24
CA GLU A 348 20.10 21.26 -1.99
C GLU A 348 20.14 21.68 -0.51
N LEU A 349 19.02 21.58 0.20
CA LEU A 349 18.92 21.91 1.63
C LEU A 349 19.53 20.82 2.53
N ALA A 350 19.19 19.56 2.26
CA ALA A 350 19.54 18.39 3.06
C ALA A 350 19.67 17.14 2.19
N PRO A 351 20.82 16.96 1.50
CA PRO A 351 21.02 15.86 0.53
C PRO A 351 20.74 14.47 1.07
N LEU A 352 21.06 14.20 2.35
CA LEU A 352 20.83 12.91 2.98
C LEU A 352 19.34 12.62 3.19
N LEU A 353 18.54 13.63 3.54
CA LEU A 353 17.08 13.49 3.66
C LEU A 353 16.45 13.23 2.30
N ALA A 354 16.87 13.97 1.27
CA ALA A 354 16.37 13.78 -0.08
C ALA A 354 16.70 12.38 -0.63
N ALA A 355 17.92 11.89 -0.41
CA ALA A 355 18.38 10.59 -0.92
C ALA A 355 17.57 9.40 -0.38
N LYS A 356 17.04 9.49 0.83
CA LYS A 356 16.24 8.44 1.48
C LYS A 356 14.73 8.58 1.30
N THR A 357 14.25 9.67 0.69
CA THR A 357 12.83 9.96 0.50
C THR A 357 12.37 9.60 -0.90
N VAL A 358 11.29 8.83 -0.99
CA VAL A 358 10.67 8.44 -2.27
C VAL A 358 9.18 8.73 -2.26
N HIS A 359 8.63 9.09 -3.42
CA HIS A 359 7.21 9.30 -3.63
C HIS A 359 6.61 8.13 -4.40
N VAL A 360 5.52 7.57 -3.89
CA VAL A 360 4.69 6.55 -4.53
C VAL A 360 3.36 7.20 -4.92
N ALA A 361 3.14 7.35 -6.21
CA ALA A 361 1.91 7.92 -6.73
C ALA A 361 0.78 6.90 -6.73
N THR A 362 -0.44 7.31 -6.37
CA THR A 362 -1.67 6.53 -6.53
C THR A 362 -2.53 7.11 -7.64
N GLY A 363 -3.31 6.26 -8.32
CA GLY A 363 -4.29 6.73 -9.31
C GLY A 363 -5.57 7.24 -8.66
N PHE A 364 -6.46 7.79 -9.50
CA PHE A 364 -7.79 8.24 -9.06
C PHE A 364 -8.78 7.08 -9.03
N LEU A 365 -9.62 7.05 -8.00
CA LEU A 365 -10.77 6.16 -7.95
C LEU A 365 -11.95 6.81 -8.65
N LYS A 366 -12.46 6.13 -9.66
CA LYS A 366 -13.62 6.52 -10.47
C LYS A 366 -14.70 5.44 -10.36
N LEU A 367 -15.95 5.83 -10.17
CA LEU A 367 -17.06 4.87 -10.22
C LEU A 367 -17.41 4.53 -11.67
N ALA A 368 -17.65 3.25 -11.96
CA ALA A 368 -18.06 2.79 -13.30
C ALA A 368 -19.37 3.44 -13.78
N SER A 369 -20.24 3.88 -12.85
CA SER A 369 -21.46 4.64 -13.13
C SER A 369 -21.20 6.05 -13.67
N GLY A 370 -19.95 6.51 -13.73
CA GLY A 370 -19.57 7.87 -14.13
C GLY A 370 -19.88 8.95 -13.11
N LYS A 371 -20.46 8.61 -11.96
CA LYS A 371 -20.73 9.58 -10.89
C LYS A 371 -19.44 9.90 -10.15
N MET A 372 -18.94 11.13 -10.29
CA MET A 372 -17.81 11.68 -9.52
C MET A 372 -18.28 12.51 -8.32
N SER A 373 -19.57 12.78 -8.21
CA SER A 373 -20.17 13.62 -7.17
C SER A 373 -21.41 12.97 -6.57
N SER A 374 -21.69 13.30 -5.32
CA SER A 374 -22.94 12.97 -4.64
C SER A 374 -24.15 13.55 -5.38
N ARG A 375 -25.37 13.17 -4.99
CA ARG A 375 -26.63 13.71 -5.57
C ARG A 375 -26.71 15.25 -5.50
N GLU A 376 -25.92 15.88 -4.65
CA GLU A 376 -25.84 17.33 -4.42
C GLU A 376 -24.65 18.02 -5.10
N GLY A 377 -23.89 17.33 -5.99
CA GLY A 377 -22.75 17.91 -6.70
C GLY A 377 -21.43 17.93 -5.90
N ASN A 378 -21.41 17.37 -4.68
CA ASN A 378 -20.22 17.30 -3.82
C ASN A 378 -19.38 16.07 -4.15
N VAL A 379 -18.07 16.15 -3.84
CA VAL A 379 -17.15 15.00 -3.91
C VAL A 379 -17.63 13.90 -2.95
N ILE A 380 -17.69 12.64 -3.41
CA ILE A 380 -18.10 11.51 -2.57
C ILE A 380 -17.11 11.34 -1.41
N THR A 381 -17.65 11.29 -0.19
CA THR A 381 -16.83 11.05 1.01
C THR A 381 -16.44 9.58 1.13
N ALA A 382 -15.31 9.31 1.79
CA ALA A 382 -14.88 7.93 2.05
C ALA A 382 -15.88 7.16 2.92
N GLY A 383 -16.47 7.85 3.92
CA GLY A 383 -17.46 7.27 4.81
C GLY A 383 -18.73 6.85 4.09
N GLU A 384 -19.29 7.72 3.24
CA GLU A 384 -20.48 7.42 2.42
C GLU A 384 -20.22 6.28 1.44
N PHE A 385 -19.07 6.31 0.74
CA PHE A 385 -18.70 5.26 -0.20
C PHE A 385 -18.58 3.89 0.48
N ILE A 386 -17.86 3.80 1.61
CA ILE A 386 -17.73 2.53 2.34
C ILE A 386 -19.10 2.04 2.83
N LYS A 387 -19.92 2.93 3.36
CA LYS A 387 -21.28 2.61 3.84
C LYS A 387 -22.14 2.06 2.71
N GLU A 388 -22.11 2.67 1.51
CA GLU A 388 -22.88 2.19 0.36
C GLU A 388 -22.46 0.78 -0.07
N VAL A 389 -21.15 0.49 -0.08
CA VAL A 389 -20.66 -0.87 -0.40
C VAL A 389 -21.04 -1.89 0.68
N ILE A 390 -21.01 -1.51 1.97
CA ILE A 390 -21.48 -2.37 3.07
C ILE A 390 -22.99 -2.67 2.95
N GLU A 391 -23.82 -1.67 2.66
CA GLU A 391 -25.27 -1.85 2.46
C GLU A 391 -25.55 -2.84 1.31
N LYS A 392 -24.80 -2.78 0.23
CA LYS A 392 -24.90 -3.74 -0.89
C LYS A 392 -24.41 -5.13 -0.51
N ALA A 393 -23.37 -5.25 0.28
CA ALA A 393 -22.90 -6.53 0.81
C ALA A 393 -23.92 -7.17 1.74
N LEU A 394 -24.65 -6.39 2.55
CA LEU A 394 -25.73 -6.84 3.41
C LEU A 394 -26.89 -7.46 2.65
N LEU A 395 -27.16 -7.04 1.42
CA LEU A 395 -28.17 -7.68 0.56
C LEU A 395 -27.78 -9.11 0.15
N LYS A 396 -26.48 -9.43 0.17
CA LYS A 396 -25.96 -10.77 -0.19
C LYS A 396 -25.70 -11.63 1.03
N ASN A 397 -25.38 -11.06 2.17
CA ASN A 397 -25.15 -11.74 3.44
C ASN A 397 -25.68 -10.90 4.59
N SER A 398 -26.68 -11.42 5.32
CA SER A 398 -27.39 -10.71 6.39
C SER A 398 -26.58 -10.55 7.70
N ASP A 399 -25.40 -11.18 7.83
CA ASP A 399 -24.51 -11.00 8.98
C ASP A 399 -23.72 -9.68 8.81
N PRO A 400 -23.95 -8.66 9.67
CA PRO A 400 -23.33 -7.35 9.49
C PRO A 400 -21.81 -7.37 9.54
N LEU A 401 -21.21 -8.23 10.38
CA LEU A 401 -19.75 -8.34 10.48
C LEU A 401 -19.15 -8.94 9.21
N ILE A 402 -19.79 -9.97 8.66
CA ILE A 402 -19.34 -10.58 7.41
C ILE A 402 -19.53 -9.60 6.25
N ALA A 403 -20.67 -8.91 6.17
CA ALA A 403 -20.93 -7.92 5.13
C ALA A 403 -19.90 -6.78 5.15
N GLU A 404 -19.52 -6.29 6.33
CA GLU A 404 -18.46 -5.30 6.51
C GLU A 404 -17.11 -5.85 6.00
N GLN A 405 -16.71 -7.05 6.42
CA GLN A 405 -15.46 -7.68 5.98
C GLN A 405 -15.41 -7.92 4.48
N VAL A 406 -16.53 -8.32 3.88
CA VAL A 406 -16.66 -8.53 2.43
C VAL A 406 -16.57 -7.19 1.69
N ALA A 407 -17.26 -6.15 2.15
CA ALA A 407 -17.24 -4.83 1.55
C ALA A 407 -15.82 -4.21 1.61
N VAL A 408 -15.16 -4.26 2.77
CA VAL A 408 -13.77 -3.79 2.93
C VAL A 408 -12.82 -4.58 2.03
N GLY A 409 -13.00 -5.90 1.95
CA GLY A 409 -12.23 -6.77 1.07
C GLY A 409 -12.41 -6.40 -0.42
N ALA A 410 -13.64 -6.13 -0.85
CA ALA A 410 -13.96 -5.71 -2.21
C ALA A 410 -13.29 -4.37 -2.57
N ILE A 411 -13.40 -3.37 -1.70
CA ILE A 411 -12.80 -2.04 -1.90
C ILE A 411 -11.27 -2.16 -2.00
N LYS A 412 -10.64 -2.86 -1.05
CA LYS A 412 -9.18 -3.02 -1.01
C LYS A 412 -8.65 -3.76 -2.23
N TYR A 413 -9.30 -4.85 -2.62
CA TYR A 413 -8.93 -5.61 -3.80
C TYR A 413 -8.92 -4.73 -5.05
N MET A 414 -10.00 -3.98 -5.31
CA MET A 414 -10.14 -3.15 -6.50
C MET A 414 -9.09 -2.05 -6.57
N ILE A 415 -8.71 -1.48 -5.43
CA ILE A 415 -7.67 -0.45 -5.33
C ILE A 415 -6.28 -1.07 -5.53
N LEU A 416 -5.97 -2.14 -4.79
CA LEU A 416 -4.63 -2.75 -4.77
C LEU A 416 -4.31 -3.58 -6.02
N ARG A 417 -5.31 -3.96 -6.80
CA ARG A 417 -5.15 -4.66 -8.07
C ARG A 417 -4.44 -3.81 -9.12
N GLN A 418 -4.59 -2.50 -9.07
CA GLN A 418 -4.01 -1.59 -10.04
C GLN A 418 -2.53 -1.35 -9.77
N SER A 419 -1.75 -1.20 -10.85
CA SER A 419 -0.36 -0.78 -10.72
C SER A 419 -0.28 0.63 -10.11
N PRO A 420 0.75 0.95 -9.32
CA PRO A 420 0.94 2.28 -8.76
C PRO A 420 0.79 3.37 -9.82
N GLY A 421 0.02 4.42 -9.51
CA GLY A 421 -0.26 5.55 -10.41
C GLY A 421 -1.35 5.32 -11.46
N SER A 422 -1.86 4.11 -11.61
CA SER A 422 -2.95 3.82 -12.55
C SER A 422 -4.32 4.10 -11.94
N ASP A 423 -5.24 4.65 -12.74
CA ASP A 423 -6.62 4.91 -12.29
C ASP A 423 -7.37 3.62 -11.96
N ILE A 424 -8.22 3.71 -10.94
CA ILE A 424 -9.05 2.63 -10.42
C ILE A 424 -10.48 2.87 -10.90
N ILE A 425 -11.06 1.90 -11.62
CA ILE A 425 -12.47 1.90 -11.97
C ILE A 425 -13.19 0.96 -11.02
N PHE A 426 -14.01 1.51 -10.11
CA PHE A 426 -14.78 0.73 -9.16
C PHE A 426 -16.17 0.44 -9.72
N ASP A 427 -16.38 -0.82 -10.04
CA ASP A 427 -17.67 -1.39 -10.44
C ASP A 427 -18.23 -2.16 -9.24
N GLU A 428 -19.30 -1.66 -8.65
CA GLU A 428 -19.85 -2.17 -7.40
C GLU A 428 -20.33 -3.62 -7.52
N GLU A 429 -20.98 -3.98 -8.64
CA GLU A 429 -21.52 -5.32 -8.86
C GLU A 429 -20.38 -6.34 -9.02
N LYS A 430 -19.40 -6.02 -9.86
CA LYS A 430 -18.22 -6.86 -10.07
C LYS A 430 -17.37 -6.97 -8.81
N SER A 431 -17.23 -5.89 -8.07
CA SER A 431 -16.41 -5.85 -6.85
C SER A 431 -16.93 -6.76 -5.74
N LEU A 432 -18.24 -6.97 -5.67
CA LEU A 432 -18.93 -7.82 -4.70
C LEU A 432 -19.26 -9.24 -5.27
N SER A 433 -18.71 -9.61 -6.42
CA SER A 433 -18.88 -10.94 -6.99
C SER A 433 -18.07 -11.99 -6.22
N LEU A 434 -18.63 -13.20 -6.11
CA LEU A 434 -17.91 -14.39 -5.63
C LEU A 434 -17.20 -15.14 -6.76
N GLU A 435 -17.21 -14.59 -7.97
CA GLU A 435 -16.59 -15.16 -9.17
C GLU A 435 -15.66 -14.14 -9.81
N GLY A 436 -14.55 -14.61 -10.35
CA GLY A 436 -13.60 -13.79 -11.08
C GLY A 436 -12.72 -12.91 -10.18
N ASP A 437 -12.41 -11.72 -10.69
CA ASP A 437 -11.40 -10.82 -10.13
C ASP A 437 -12.01 -9.89 -9.06
N SER A 438 -12.19 -10.40 -7.83
CA SER A 438 -12.75 -9.63 -6.71
C SER A 438 -12.16 -10.02 -5.35
N GLY A 439 -12.26 -9.13 -4.36
CA GLY A 439 -11.88 -9.43 -2.98
C GLY A 439 -12.69 -10.58 -2.37
N PRO A 440 -14.03 -10.55 -2.48
CA PRO A 440 -14.89 -11.64 -2.02
C PRO A 440 -14.57 -13.00 -2.65
N TYR A 441 -14.11 -13.05 -3.90
CA TYR A 441 -13.65 -14.29 -4.54
C TYR A 441 -12.45 -14.90 -3.80
N LEU A 442 -11.46 -14.09 -3.42
CA LEU A 442 -10.30 -14.55 -2.65
C LEU A 442 -10.70 -15.01 -1.24
N GLN A 443 -11.57 -14.22 -0.58
CA GLN A 443 -12.10 -14.56 0.74
C GLN A 443 -12.87 -15.87 0.71
N TYR A 444 -13.73 -16.08 -0.28
CA TYR A 444 -14.51 -17.29 -0.46
C TYR A 444 -13.63 -18.51 -0.72
N ALA A 445 -12.60 -18.40 -1.57
CA ALA A 445 -11.64 -19.47 -1.80
C ALA A 445 -10.95 -19.90 -0.49
N LEU A 446 -10.55 -18.95 0.35
CA LEU A 446 -9.96 -19.20 1.66
C LEU A 446 -10.94 -19.89 2.61
N VAL A 447 -12.17 -19.37 2.75
CA VAL A 447 -13.20 -19.95 3.63
C VAL A 447 -13.53 -21.39 3.22
N ARG A 448 -13.63 -21.66 1.92
CA ARG A 448 -13.83 -23.02 1.38
C ARG A 448 -12.67 -23.94 1.76
N ALA A 449 -11.43 -23.48 1.63
CA ALA A 449 -10.26 -24.28 1.99
C ALA A 449 -10.17 -24.55 3.50
N LYS A 450 -10.42 -23.54 4.34
CA LYS A 450 -10.54 -23.71 5.80
C LYS A 450 -11.58 -24.77 6.16
N SER A 451 -12.73 -24.75 5.50
CA SER A 451 -13.81 -25.74 5.72
C SER A 451 -13.40 -27.16 5.36
N VAL A 452 -12.60 -27.35 4.31
CA VAL A 452 -12.03 -28.66 3.94
C VAL A 452 -11.06 -29.15 5.01
N VAL A 453 -10.13 -28.29 5.41
CA VAL A 453 -9.12 -28.62 6.43
C VAL A 453 -9.77 -28.95 7.78
N ALA A 454 -10.81 -28.20 8.18
CA ALA A 454 -11.53 -28.42 9.44
C ALA A 454 -12.30 -29.75 9.48
N LYS A 455 -12.74 -30.26 8.36
CA LYS A 455 -13.43 -31.57 8.23
C LYS A 455 -12.49 -32.76 8.22
N ALA A 456 -11.18 -32.53 8.09
CA ALA A 456 -10.20 -33.61 8.06
C ALA A 456 -10.07 -34.28 9.44
N PRO A 457 -10.02 -35.64 9.52
CA PRO A 457 -9.82 -36.34 10.78
C PRO A 457 -8.49 -35.92 11.46
N SER A 458 -8.49 -35.70 12.76
CA SER A 458 -7.33 -35.29 13.54
C SER A 458 -6.14 -36.26 13.48
N THR A 459 -6.40 -37.53 13.17
CA THR A 459 -5.38 -38.61 13.04
C THR A 459 -4.55 -38.51 11.75
N LYS A 460 -4.93 -37.63 10.80
CA LYS A 460 -4.27 -37.53 9.46
C LYS A 460 -3.28 -36.33 9.37
N HIS A 461 -2.70 -35.92 10.49
CA HIS A 461 -1.61 -34.92 10.51
C HIS A 461 -0.22 -35.51 10.23
N GLN A 462 -0.13 -36.81 9.89
CA GLN A 462 1.14 -37.48 9.58
C GLN A 462 1.63 -37.10 8.18
N ALA A 463 2.95 -37.08 7.99
CA ALA A 463 3.54 -36.96 6.66
C ALA A 463 2.97 -38.02 5.70
N PRO A 464 2.66 -37.68 4.45
CA PRO A 464 2.11 -38.61 3.50
C PRO A 464 3.11 -39.74 3.26
N ASN A 465 2.63 -41.01 3.34
CA ASN A 465 3.44 -42.17 3.05
C ASN A 465 3.73 -42.33 1.54
N GLU A 466 2.89 -41.75 0.70
CA GLU A 466 3.03 -41.72 -0.75
C GLU A 466 2.85 -40.30 -1.27
N ILE A 467 3.74 -39.89 -2.16
CA ILE A 467 3.70 -38.62 -2.88
C ILE A 467 3.32 -38.95 -4.33
N PRO A 468 2.37 -38.19 -4.95
CA PRO A 468 2.06 -38.36 -6.36
C PRO A 468 3.32 -38.29 -7.24
N LYS A 469 3.30 -38.91 -8.42
CA LYS A 469 4.47 -38.88 -9.33
C LYS A 469 4.81 -37.46 -9.84
N THR A 470 3.80 -36.61 -9.94
CA THR A 470 3.93 -35.24 -10.43
C THR A 470 3.25 -34.27 -9.46
N PRO A 471 3.82 -33.09 -9.21
CA PRO A 471 3.19 -32.10 -8.35
C PRO A 471 1.92 -31.51 -9.00
N TYR A 472 0.93 -31.19 -8.19
CA TYR A 472 -0.22 -30.41 -8.65
C TYR A 472 0.21 -28.97 -9.04
N ALA A 473 -0.51 -28.36 -9.97
CA ALA A 473 -0.26 -26.98 -10.36
C ALA A 473 -0.37 -26.03 -9.16
N LEU A 474 -1.30 -26.30 -8.24
CA LEU A 474 -1.46 -25.56 -6.99
C LEU A 474 -0.20 -25.58 -6.11
N GLU A 475 0.49 -26.72 -5.98
CA GLU A 475 1.75 -26.82 -5.23
C GLU A 475 2.82 -25.94 -5.85
N ARG A 476 2.94 -25.98 -7.19
CA ARG A 476 3.90 -25.19 -7.95
C ARG A 476 3.63 -23.69 -7.88
N LEU A 477 2.39 -23.27 -7.61
CA LEU A 477 2.08 -21.87 -7.33
C LEU A 477 2.45 -21.48 -5.90
N ILE A 478 2.07 -22.28 -4.91
CA ILE A 478 2.30 -22.00 -3.48
C ILE A 478 3.78 -21.70 -3.19
N ILE A 479 4.70 -22.45 -3.80
CA ILE A 479 6.14 -22.28 -3.53
C ILE A 479 6.70 -20.93 -3.92
N HIS A 480 6.05 -20.19 -4.83
CA HIS A 480 6.49 -18.85 -5.25
C HIS A 480 6.05 -17.71 -4.33
N PHE A 481 5.24 -17.99 -3.31
CA PHE A 481 4.72 -16.94 -2.43
C PHE A 481 5.79 -16.04 -1.79
N PRO A 482 6.89 -16.58 -1.21
CA PRO A 482 7.93 -15.75 -0.60
C PRO A 482 8.60 -14.78 -1.60
N GLU A 483 8.85 -15.24 -2.83
CA GLU A 483 9.41 -14.42 -3.90
C GLU A 483 8.48 -13.27 -4.29
N VAL A 484 7.18 -13.58 -4.46
CA VAL A 484 6.17 -12.58 -4.82
C VAL A 484 6.05 -11.50 -3.74
N VAL A 485 6.02 -11.90 -2.47
CA VAL A 485 5.98 -10.96 -1.32
C VAL A 485 7.22 -10.09 -1.30
N ALA A 486 8.41 -10.68 -1.44
CA ALA A 486 9.67 -9.96 -1.49
C ALA A 486 9.72 -8.95 -2.63
N ARG A 487 9.24 -9.37 -3.80
CA ARG A 487 9.19 -8.52 -4.98
C ARG A 487 8.18 -7.38 -4.81
N ALA A 488 6.99 -7.66 -4.27
CA ALA A 488 5.97 -6.65 -3.99
C ALA A 488 6.47 -5.57 -3.01
N ALA A 489 7.20 -5.97 -1.97
CA ALA A 489 7.84 -5.06 -1.02
C ALA A 489 8.95 -4.21 -1.66
N ARG A 490 9.85 -4.85 -2.41
CA ARG A 490 10.99 -4.19 -3.07
C ARG A 490 10.55 -3.18 -4.13
N GLU A 491 9.56 -3.55 -4.96
CA GLU A 491 9.05 -2.72 -6.05
C GLU A 491 7.97 -1.73 -5.57
N LEU A 492 7.60 -1.76 -4.30
CA LEU A 492 6.49 -0.97 -3.72
C LEU A 492 5.20 -1.15 -4.55
N ALA A 493 4.89 -2.38 -4.92
CA ALA A 493 3.86 -2.75 -5.88
C ALA A 493 2.92 -3.85 -5.34
N PRO A 494 1.94 -3.51 -4.47
CA PRO A 494 1.00 -4.48 -3.89
C PRO A 494 0.21 -5.28 -4.94
N ASN A 495 -0.01 -4.72 -6.13
CA ASN A 495 -0.71 -5.38 -7.24
C ASN A 495 -0.04 -6.70 -7.67
N LEU A 496 1.27 -6.85 -7.48
CA LEU A 496 1.96 -8.11 -7.77
C LEU A 496 1.44 -9.23 -6.86
N LEU A 497 1.21 -8.93 -5.59
CA LEU A 497 0.64 -9.89 -4.65
C LEU A 497 -0.83 -10.15 -4.93
N VAL A 498 -1.64 -9.13 -5.26
CA VAL A 498 -3.05 -9.30 -5.64
C VAL A 498 -3.20 -10.23 -6.83
N ASN A 499 -2.43 -10.02 -7.90
CA ASN A 499 -2.47 -10.83 -9.10
C ASN A 499 -2.10 -12.30 -8.81
N TYR A 500 -1.06 -12.50 -8.01
CA TYR A 500 -0.64 -13.83 -7.58
C TYR A 500 -1.73 -14.55 -6.76
N LEU A 501 -2.35 -13.88 -5.78
CA LEU A 501 -3.41 -14.47 -4.97
C LEU A 501 -4.67 -14.80 -5.81
N THR A 502 -4.95 -13.99 -6.84
CA THR A 502 -6.05 -14.27 -7.77
C THR A 502 -5.80 -15.54 -8.56
N GLU A 503 -4.60 -15.71 -9.09
CA GLU A 503 -4.19 -16.94 -9.78
C GLU A 503 -4.21 -18.15 -8.84
N LEU A 504 -3.70 -17.99 -7.63
CA LEU A 504 -3.69 -19.02 -6.59
C LEU A 504 -5.11 -19.48 -6.21
N ALA A 505 -6.05 -18.54 -6.07
CA ALA A 505 -7.46 -18.83 -5.78
C ALA A 505 -8.14 -19.58 -6.95
N SER A 506 -7.82 -19.18 -8.19
CA SER A 506 -8.31 -19.88 -9.39
C SER A 506 -7.83 -21.31 -9.44
N GLU A 507 -6.54 -21.53 -9.16
CA GLU A 507 -5.96 -22.89 -9.17
C GLU A 507 -6.48 -23.73 -8.00
N TRP A 508 -6.71 -23.13 -6.82
CA TRP A 508 -7.38 -23.83 -5.73
C TRP A 508 -8.79 -24.30 -6.12
N ASN A 509 -9.57 -23.45 -6.78
CA ASN A 509 -10.93 -23.83 -7.21
C ASN A 509 -10.88 -24.96 -8.27
N SER A 510 -9.92 -24.97 -9.17
CA SER A 510 -9.68 -26.03 -10.14
C SER A 510 -9.29 -27.34 -9.44
N PHE A 511 -8.33 -27.27 -8.51
CA PHE A 511 -7.89 -28.40 -7.70
C PHE A 511 -9.05 -29.00 -6.89
N TYR A 512 -9.85 -28.15 -6.23
CA TYR A 512 -11.01 -28.58 -5.44
C TYR A 512 -12.11 -29.24 -6.30
N ALA A 513 -12.29 -28.79 -7.54
CA ALA A 513 -13.29 -29.34 -8.45
C ALA A 513 -12.87 -30.70 -9.06
N GLN A 514 -11.57 -30.87 -9.28
CA GLN A 514 -11.03 -32.08 -9.97
C GLN A 514 -10.63 -33.17 -8.98
N GLU A 515 -10.23 -32.82 -7.75
CA GLU A 515 -9.64 -33.74 -6.80
C GLU A 515 -10.58 -33.99 -5.60
N ARG A 516 -10.88 -35.27 -5.36
CA ARG A 516 -11.53 -35.65 -4.10
C ARG A 516 -10.49 -35.59 -2.98
N ILE A 517 -10.53 -34.50 -2.15
CA ILE A 517 -9.53 -34.27 -1.11
C ILE A 517 -9.75 -35.20 0.08
N ILE A 518 -11.00 -35.29 0.61
CA ILE A 518 -11.34 -36.14 1.76
C ILE A 518 -11.91 -37.47 1.24
N GLY A 519 -11.35 -38.61 1.71
CA GLY A 519 -11.73 -39.95 1.31
C GLY A 519 -11.35 -40.34 -0.12
N GLY A 520 -10.44 -39.58 -0.76
CA GLY A 520 -9.86 -39.90 -2.07
C GLY A 520 -8.44 -40.45 -1.97
N ASP A 521 -7.86 -40.79 -3.12
CA ASP A 521 -6.47 -41.22 -3.20
C ASP A 521 -5.53 -40.09 -2.77
N ASN A 522 -4.39 -40.42 -2.16
CA ASN A 522 -3.39 -39.45 -1.66
C ASN A 522 -3.97 -38.39 -0.71
N GLU A 523 -5.01 -38.73 0.08
CA GLU A 523 -5.73 -37.80 0.97
C GLU A 523 -4.77 -37.02 1.86
N ALA A 524 -3.78 -37.69 2.49
CA ALA A 524 -2.84 -37.01 3.39
C ALA A 524 -2.03 -35.91 2.66
N HIS A 525 -1.58 -36.18 1.44
CA HIS A 525 -0.85 -35.21 0.61
C HIS A 525 -1.76 -34.06 0.17
N LYS A 526 -2.97 -34.33 -0.29
CA LYS A 526 -3.93 -33.29 -0.69
C LYS A 526 -4.32 -32.38 0.48
N LEU A 527 -4.43 -32.92 1.69
CA LEU A 527 -4.66 -32.14 2.90
C LEU A 527 -3.45 -31.28 3.27
N LEU A 528 -2.22 -31.78 3.04
CA LEU A 528 -1.00 -30.99 3.23
C LEU A 528 -0.98 -29.78 2.29
N VAL A 529 -1.33 -30.00 1.01
CA VAL A 529 -1.45 -28.93 0.00
C VAL A 529 -2.56 -27.95 0.37
N ALA A 530 -3.72 -28.43 0.82
CA ALA A 530 -4.83 -27.57 1.25
C ALA A 530 -4.44 -26.67 2.45
N ARG A 531 -3.68 -27.18 3.43
CA ARG A 531 -3.17 -26.40 4.56
C ARG A 531 -2.17 -25.35 4.11
N ALA A 532 -1.24 -25.72 3.22
CA ALA A 532 -0.28 -24.77 2.65
C ALA A 532 -0.98 -23.65 1.87
N PHE A 533 -2.04 -23.97 1.13
CA PHE A 533 -2.90 -22.97 0.48
C PHE A 533 -3.55 -22.02 1.51
N VAL A 534 -4.15 -22.58 2.60
CA VAL A 534 -4.77 -21.77 3.66
C VAL A 534 -3.75 -20.80 4.27
N SER A 535 -2.54 -21.27 4.62
CA SER A 535 -1.47 -20.43 5.16
C SER A 535 -1.07 -19.35 4.17
N THR A 536 -0.82 -19.70 2.92
CA THR A 536 -0.40 -18.77 1.85
C THR A 536 -1.46 -17.70 1.59
N MET A 537 -2.72 -18.10 1.43
CA MET A 537 -3.82 -17.18 1.17
C MET A 537 -4.08 -16.25 2.38
N THR A 538 -4.05 -16.78 3.60
CA THR A 538 -4.24 -16.00 4.83
C THR A 538 -3.13 -14.95 4.98
N ASN A 539 -1.87 -15.35 4.82
CA ASN A 539 -0.73 -14.45 4.92
C ASN A 539 -0.79 -13.37 3.82
N GLY A 540 -1.07 -13.76 2.58
CA GLY A 540 -1.18 -12.82 1.46
C GLY A 540 -2.29 -11.79 1.64
N LEU A 541 -3.49 -12.21 2.06
CA LEU A 541 -4.60 -11.30 2.36
C LEU A 541 -4.28 -10.37 3.54
N THR A 542 -3.60 -10.89 4.57
CA THR A 542 -3.14 -10.09 5.72
C THR A 542 -2.17 -9.00 5.28
N LEU A 543 -1.22 -9.30 4.40
CA LEU A 543 -0.27 -8.31 3.85
C LEU A 543 -0.97 -7.22 3.01
N LEU A 544 -2.06 -7.57 2.35
CA LEU A 544 -2.90 -6.60 1.64
C LEU A 544 -3.89 -5.87 2.58
N GLY A 545 -3.95 -6.25 3.86
CA GLY A 545 -4.92 -5.74 4.81
C GLY A 545 -6.37 -6.14 4.47
N ILE A 546 -6.58 -7.15 3.62
CA ILE A 546 -7.91 -7.68 3.28
C ILE A 546 -8.37 -8.59 4.41
N PRO A 547 -9.57 -8.38 4.97
CA PRO A 547 -10.11 -9.23 6.03
C PRO A 547 -10.23 -10.71 5.60
N THR A 548 -10.01 -11.62 6.55
CA THR A 548 -10.09 -13.08 6.33
C THR A 548 -11.23 -13.69 7.15
N PRO A 549 -12.49 -13.58 6.69
CA PRO A 549 -13.64 -14.08 7.43
C PRO A 549 -13.54 -15.59 7.67
N GLU A 550 -14.14 -16.06 8.78
CA GLU A 550 -14.18 -17.49 9.11
C GLU A 550 -15.30 -18.22 8.35
N LYS A 551 -16.33 -17.50 7.93
CA LYS A 551 -17.47 -17.97 7.15
C LYS A 551 -17.94 -16.89 6.18
N MET A 552 -18.57 -17.31 5.11
CA MET A 552 -19.21 -16.43 4.14
C MET A 552 -20.54 -17.02 3.69
#